data_d67211c4b4a36c830757cb533551e6c3
#
_entry.id   d67211c4b4a36c830757cb533551e6c3
#
_cell.length_a   1.000
_cell.length_b   1.000
_cell.length_c   1.000
_cell.angle_alpha   90.00
_cell.angle_beta   90.00
_cell.angle_gamma   90.00
#
_symmetry.space_group_name_H-M   'P 1'
#
loop_
_entity.id
_entity.type
_entity.pdbx_description
1 polymer ?
#
loop_
_entity_poly.entity_id
_entity_poly.type
_entity_poly.pdbx_seq_one_letter_code
_entity_poly.pdbx_strand_id
1 'polypeptide(L)'
;MRNEDALLFLSYLNFDYKIIDELLNHFTLEHIEDIFEKSEEYFKENKLLTKNNIDKLVEERKKFNSDAYREFLEKKKVKFVSVLSENYPVNLKDIEYIPQVIYYKGDILPEDEFALSIVGSRKCTNYGAWATEYFARSISELGIRIVSGMALGIDSISHRAALKSGGRTIAVLGCGVDMAYPKTNYRLYEEIIENGAVMSEFPVGMPPLAHNFPVRNRIISGLSKALLVIEAQDRSGTLITSRFANEQSKEIFALPGNINSLYSKGTNKLIKDGALIATDYQDIIDGVIDFSEFILNKNKEEKDLNILDAKELLIYNLINEEPKSQNKISIITGFSIIETNTILTSLELKGFIKELNGGIFVVD
;
A
#
# COMPACT_ATOMS: atom_id res chain seq x y z
N MET A 1 1.78 31.83 4.13
CA MET A 1 2.16 30.48 4.62
C MET A 1 1.62 29.49 3.59
N ARG A 2 2.28 28.36 3.33
CA ARG A 2 1.79 27.42 2.32
C ARG A 2 0.70 26.53 2.92
N ASN A 3 -0.27 26.09 2.14
CA ASN A 3 -1.31 25.15 2.58
C ASN A 3 -0.72 23.87 3.22
N GLU A 4 0.41 23.40 2.70
CA GLU A 4 1.13 22.26 3.29
C GLU A 4 1.62 22.53 4.72
N ASP A 5 2.02 23.77 5.05
CA ASP A 5 2.42 24.14 6.43
C ASP A 5 1.22 24.09 7.37
N ALA A 6 0.03 24.44 6.87
CA ALA A 6 -1.21 24.35 7.65
C ALA A 6 -1.59 22.88 7.92
N LEU A 7 -1.47 22.00 6.92
CA LEU A 7 -1.68 20.56 7.12
C LEU A 7 -0.67 19.98 8.11
N LEU A 8 0.60 20.36 8.01
CA LEU A 8 1.66 19.93 8.92
C LEU A 8 1.39 20.42 10.35
N PHE A 9 0.91 21.66 10.52
CA PHE A 9 0.50 22.19 11.80
C PHE A 9 -0.68 21.44 12.41
N LEU A 10 -1.73 21.16 11.63
CA LEU A 10 -2.88 20.38 12.09
C LEU A 10 -2.46 18.96 12.54
N SER A 11 -1.56 18.34 11.79
CA SER A 11 -0.98 17.05 12.17
C SER A 11 -0.14 17.16 13.46
N TYR A 12 0.70 18.21 13.60
CA TYR A 12 1.45 18.49 14.82
C TYR A 12 0.53 18.64 16.05
N LEU A 13 -0.63 19.30 15.89
CA LEU A 13 -1.63 19.42 16.95
C LEU A 13 -2.24 18.07 17.34
N ASN A 14 -2.09 17.04 16.50
CA ASN A 14 -2.68 15.72 16.71
C ASN A 14 -4.19 15.82 17.05
N PHE A 15 -4.91 16.52 16.22
CA PHE A 15 -6.38 16.49 16.28
C PHE A 15 -6.90 15.15 15.77
N ASP A 16 -8.09 14.76 16.27
CA ASP A 16 -8.81 13.61 15.71
C ASP A 16 -9.04 13.80 14.21
N TYR A 17 -8.86 12.74 13.44
CA TYR A 17 -9.01 12.81 11.97
C TYR A 17 -10.36 13.37 11.50
N LYS A 18 -11.44 13.17 12.28
CA LYS A 18 -12.75 13.74 11.98
C LYS A 18 -12.78 15.25 12.12
N ILE A 19 -12.07 15.78 13.11
CA ILE A 19 -11.93 17.23 13.30
C ILE A 19 -11.14 17.85 12.15
N ILE A 20 -10.09 17.17 11.71
CA ILE A 20 -9.32 17.62 10.54
C ILE A 20 -10.20 17.62 9.28
N ASP A 21 -11.00 16.59 9.09
CA ASP A 21 -11.95 16.49 7.98
C ASP A 21 -13.00 17.61 8.02
N GLU A 22 -13.60 17.89 9.19
CA GLU A 22 -14.52 19.00 9.37
C GLU A 22 -13.88 20.36 9.03
N LEU A 23 -12.63 20.57 9.44
CA LEU A 23 -11.89 21.80 9.09
C LEU A 23 -11.65 21.89 7.59
N LEU A 24 -11.29 20.80 6.93
CA LEU A 24 -11.08 20.78 5.47
C LEU A 24 -12.36 20.94 4.66
N ASN A 25 -13.47 20.42 5.15
CA ASN A 25 -14.79 20.65 4.55
C ASN A 25 -15.20 22.12 4.64
N HIS A 26 -14.75 22.84 5.67
CA HIS A 26 -15.03 24.27 5.83
C HIS A 26 -14.07 25.18 5.06
N PHE A 27 -12.74 24.95 5.17
CA PHE A 27 -11.73 25.82 4.58
C PHE A 27 -11.30 25.41 3.17
N THR A 28 -11.54 24.17 2.76
CA THR A 28 -10.96 23.48 1.60
C THR A 28 -9.43 23.37 1.65
N LEU A 29 -8.86 22.47 0.84
CA LEU A 29 -7.38 22.32 0.76
C LEU A 29 -6.68 23.57 0.19
N GLU A 30 -7.37 24.36 -0.64
CA GLU A 30 -6.82 25.55 -1.28
C GLU A 30 -6.71 26.74 -0.31
N HIS A 31 -7.50 26.74 0.76
CA HIS A 31 -7.62 27.83 1.73
C HIS A 31 -7.37 27.37 3.18
N ILE A 32 -6.80 26.18 3.40
CA ILE A 32 -6.58 25.66 4.75
C ILE A 32 -5.59 26.53 5.55
N GLU A 33 -4.73 27.29 4.89
CA GLU A 33 -3.82 28.25 5.55
C GLU A 33 -4.55 29.36 6.33
N ASP A 34 -5.81 29.64 6.02
CA ASP A 34 -6.64 30.62 6.72
C ASP A 34 -6.80 30.28 8.21
N ILE A 35 -6.60 29.04 8.63
CA ILE A 35 -6.62 28.64 10.05
C ILE A 35 -5.63 29.43 10.91
N PHE A 36 -4.57 29.98 10.32
CA PHE A 36 -3.59 30.80 11.03
C PHE A 36 -4.09 32.23 11.30
N GLU A 37 -5.04 32.72 10.51
CA GLU A 37 -5.51 34.11 10.56
C GLU A 37 -6.86 34.26 11.27
N LYS A 38 -7.70 33.21 11.28
CA LYS A 38 -9.04 33.29 11.90
C LYS A 38 -8.97 33.47 13.42
N SER A 39 -9.89 34.29 13.95
CA SER A 39 -10.00 34.56 15.39
C SER A 39 -10.64 33.39 16.16
N GLU A 40 -10.54 33.40 17.48
CA GLU A 40 -11.24 32.42 18.34
C GLU A 40 -12.75 32.47 18.13
N GLU A 41 -13.31 33.70 18.01
CA GLU A 41 -14.71 33.93 17.78
C GLU A 41 -15.19 33.25 16.50
N TYR A 42 -14.41 33.34 15.43
CA TYR A 42 -14.72 32.69 14.17
C TYR A 42 -14.94 31.17 14.32
N PHE A 43 -14.06 30.47 15.03
CA PHE A 43 -14.20 29.03 15.26
C PHE A 43 -15.38 28.69 16.17
N LYS A 44 -15.72 29.57 17.14
CA LYS A 44 -16.88 29.40 18.03
C LYS A 44 -18.19 29.59 17.28
N GLU A 45 -18.31 30.68 16.51
CA GLU A 45 -19.52 31.04 15.74
C GLU A 45 -19.84 29.96 14.68
N ASN A 46 -18.83 29.45 13.99
CA ASN A 46 -19.00 28.40 12.99
C ASN A 46 -19.05 26.98 13.58
N LYS A 47 -18.92 26.82 14.91
CA LYS A 47 -18.96 25.51 15.64
C LYS A 47 -18.00 24.47 15.11
N LEU A 48 -16.86 24.90 14.56
CA LEU A 48 -15.87 24.03 13.92
C LEU A 48 -15.05 23.22 14.94
N LEU A 49 -14.84 23.79 16.12
CA LEU A 49 -13.99 23.20 17.14
C LEU A 49 -14.60 23.33 18.54
N THR A 50 -14.32 22.38 19.41
CA THR A 50 -14.61 22.50 20.83
C THR A 50 -13.73 23.60 21.45
N LYS A 51 -14.16 24.18 22.58
CA LYS A 51 -13.39 25.20 23.28
C LYS A 51 -11.93 24.77 23.51
N ASN A 52 -11.72 23.55 24.01
CA ASN A 52 -10.38 23.03 24.29
C ASN A 52 -9.50 22.95 23.02
N ASN A 53 -10.10 22.60 21.87
CA ASN A 53 -9.37 22.53 20.60
C ASN A 53 -9.07 23.92 20.05
N ILE A 54 -9.98 24.90 20.25
CA ILE A 54 -9.73 26.31 19.91
C ILE A 54 -8.58 26.86 20.73
N ASP A 55 -8.61 26.69 22.05
CA ASP A 55 -7.56 27.16 22.96
C ASP A 55 -6.20 26.56 22.55
N LYS A 56 -6.14 25.26 22.29
CA LYS A 56 -4.94 24.56 21.81
C LYS A 56 -4.45 25.10 20.46
N LEU A 57 -5.33 25.27 19.48
CA LEU A 57 -4.97 25.77 18.15
C LEU A 57 -4.40 27.20 18.27
N VAL A 58 -5.09 28.09 19.00
CA VAL A 58 -4.67 29.49 19.14
C VAL A 58 -3.36 29.64 19.93
N GLU A 59 -3.14 28.82 20.94
CA GLU A 59 -1.90 28.83 21.70
C GLU A 59 -0.71 28.31 20.88
N GLU A 60 -0.88 27.13 20.26
CA GLU A 60 0.20 26.46 19.56
C GLU A 60 0.55 27.14 18.23
N ARG A 61 -0.40 27.79 17.51
CA ARG A 61 -0.08 28.53 16.28
C ARG A 61 0.87 29.71 16.50
N LYS A 62 0.89 30.28 17.73
CA LYS A 62 1.86 31.35 18.08
C LYS A 62 3.28 30.85 18.23
N LYS A 63 3.44 29.57 18.53
CA LYS A 63 4.73 28.91 18.80
C LYS A 63 5.23 28.10 17.63
N PHE A 64 4.31 27.62 16.76
CA PHE A 64 4.63 26.74 15.65
C PHE A 64 5.42 27.49 14.59
N ASN A 65 6.55 26.91 14.21
CA ASN A 65 7.37 27.34 13.09
C ASN A 65 7.59 26.12 12.18
N SER A 66 7.07 26.18 10.96
CA SER A 66 7.11 25.07 10.02
C SER A 66 8.52 24.68 9.64
N ASP A 67 9.43 25.65 9.45
CA ASP A 67 10.81 25.37 9.07
C ASP A 67 11.56 24.69 10.22
N ALA A 68 11.40 25.18 11.45
CA ALA A 68 11.99 24.55 12.62
C ALA A 68 11.44 23.13 12.86
N TYR A 69 10.16 22.89 12.56
CA TYR A 69 9.57 21.56 12.66
C TYR A 69 10.11 20.62 11.57
N ARG A 70 10.28 21.08 10.32
CA ARG A 70 10.94 20.34 9.26
C ARG A 70 12.38 19.96 9.63
N GLU A 71 13.18 20.90 10.15
CA GLU A 71 14.53 20.60 10.66
C GLU A 71 14.52 19.57 11.80
N PHE A 72 13.54 19.63 12.70
CA PHE A 72 13.37 18.64 13.75
C PHE A 72 13.11 17.24 13.16
N LEU A 73 12.24 17.12 12.14
CA LEU A 73 11.95 15.87 11.45
C LEU A 73 13.21 15.32 10.76
N GLU A 74 13.97 16.17 10.07
CA GLU A 74 15.25 15.79 9.44
C GLU A 74 16.26 15.25 10.45
N LYS A 75 16.45 15.92 11.59
CA LYS A 75 17.32 15.45 12.68
C LYS A 75 16.90 14.07 13.21
N LYS A 76 15.61 13.76 13.18
CA LYS A 76 15.05 12.45 13.54
C LYS A 76 15.07 11.43 12.39
N LYS A 77 15.57 11.82 11.20
CA LYS A 77 15.52 11.02 9.96
C LYS A 77 14.09 10.58 9.64
N VAL A 78 13.14 11.48 9.84
CA VAL A 78 11.73 11.29 9.50
C VAL A 78 11.39 12.18 8.32
N LYS A 79 10.84 11.58 7.30
CA LYS A 79 10.25 12.25 6.13
C LYS A 79 8.75 12.39 6.34
N PHE A 80 8.12 13.27 5.58
CA PHE A 80 6.66 13.31 5.52
C PHE A 80 6.19 13.59 4.09
N VAL A 81 4.96 13.21 3.82
CA VAL A 81 4.19 13.61 2.63
C VAL A 81 2.84 14.13 3.09
N SER A 82 2.33 15.13 2.41
CA SER A 82 0.96 15.63 2.58
C SER A 82 0.09 15.20 1.39
N VAL A 83 -1.22 15.29 1.53
CA VAL A 83 -2.16 15.04 0.43
C VAL A 83 -1.89 15.93 -0.80
N LEU A 84 -1.16 17.04 -0.61
CA LEU A 84 -0.73 17.96 -1.67
C LEU A 84 0.58 17.53 -2.34
N SER A 85 1.28 16.53 -1.83
CA SER A 85 2.57 16.07 -2.37
C SER A 85 2.34 15.15 -3.58
N GLU A 86 3.18 15.25 -4.60
CA GLU A 86 3.10 14.41 -5.80
C GLU A 86 3.27 12.92 -5.48
N ASN A 87 4.16 12.60 -4.55
CA ASN A 87 4.47 11.24 -4.11
C ASN A 87 3.56 10.76 -2.94
N TYR A 88 2.42 11.42 -2.70
CA TYR A 88 1.45 10.94 -1.73
C TYR A 88 0.84 9.61 -2.22
N PRO A 89 0.71 8.57 -1.34
CA PRO A 89 0.20 7.25 -1.74
C PRO A 89 -1.18 7.35 -2.39
N VAL A 90 -1.26 6.99 -3.68
CA VAL A 90 -2.47 7.17 -4.51
C VAL A 90 -3.68 6.45 -3.91
N ASN A 91 -3.50 5.23 -3.41
CA ASN A 91 -4.58 4.43 -2.82
C ASN A 91 -5.21 5.07 -1.56
N LEU A 92 -4.54 6.03 -0.91
CA LEU A 92 -5.09 6.75 0.24
C LEU A 92 -5.94 7.96 -0.16
N LYS A 93 -5.94 8.37 -1.43
CA LYS A 93 -6.73 9.52 -1.90
C LYS A 93 -8.22 9.22 -1.97
N ASP A 94 -8.59 7.95 -2.07
CA ASP A 94 -9.96 7.49 -2.29
C ASP A 94 -10.62 6.92 -1.01
N ILE A 95 -9.94 7.00 0.14
CA ILE A 95 -10.53 6.52 1.40
C ILE A 95 -11.31 7.62 2.12
N GLU A 96 -12.33 7.22 2.87
CA GLU A 96 -12.98 8.12 3.83
C GLU A 96 -11.98 8.56 4.90
N TYR A 97 -11.98 9.85 5.25
CA TYR A 97 -11.04 10.45 6.20
C TYR A 97 -9.57 10.27 5.79
N ILE A 98 -9.20 10.86 4.67
CA ILE A 98 -7.84 10.83 4.11
C ILE A 98 -6.83 11.35 5.14
N PRO A 99 -5.75 10.62 5.45
CA PRO A 99 -4.69 11.13 6.32
C PRO A 99 -3.95 12.29 5.63
N GLN A 100 -4.13 13.50 6.12
CA GLN A 100 -3.62 14.72 5.45
C GLN A 100 -2.11 14.80 5.42
N VAL A 101 -1.45 14.20 6.40
CA VAL A 101 0.00 14.07 6.51
C VAL A 101 0.36 12.65 6.93
N ILE A 102 1.31 12.06 6.26
CA ILE A 102 1.93 10.77 6.61
C ILE A 102 3.40 11.00 6.89
N TYR A 103 3.82 10.71 8.13
CA TYR A 103 5.22 10.62 8.49
C TYR A 103 5.76 9.24 8.13
N TYR A 104 7.01 9.17 7.66
CA TYR A 104 7.58 7.88 7.29
C TYR A 104 9.11 7.84 7.44
N LYS A 105 9.63 6.62 7.57
CA LYS A 105 11.03 6.25 7.44
C LYS A 105 11.15 5.18 6.38
N GLY A 106 12.30 5.10 5.70
CA GLY A 106 12.46 4.33 4.48
C GLY A 106 12.04 5.16 3.27
N ASP A 107 11.46 4.54 2.26
CA ASP A 107 11.06 5.20 1.02
C ASP A 107 9.61 4.88 0.64
N ILE A 108 8.98 5.78 -0.10
CA ILE A 108 7.68 5.57 -0.75
C ILE A 108 7.96 5.50 -2.25
N LEU A 109 7.54 4.42 -2.89
CA LEU A 109 7.73 4.18 -4.32
C LEU A 109 6.38 4.19 -5.05
N PRO A 110 6.32 4.59 -6.33
CA PRO A 110 5.09 4.53 -7.11
C PRO A 110 4.45 3.14 -7.11
N GLU A 111 5.26 2.09 -7.25
CA GLU A 111 4.80 0.71 -7.30
C GLU A 111 4.26 0.20 -5.95
N ASP A 112 4.38 0.97 -4.86
CA ASP A 112 3.75 0.65 -3.58
C ASP A 112 2.22 0.67 -3.65
N GLU A 113 1.63 1.19 -4.74
CA GLU A 113 0.20 1.09 -5.02
C GLU A 113 -0.28 -0.36 -5.21
N PHE A 114 0.60 -1.25 -5.72
CA PHE A 114 0.30 -2.68 -5.89
C PHE A 114 0.64 -3.44 -4.61
N ALA A 115 -0.23 -3.31 -3.63
CA ALA A 115 -0.02 -3.90 -2.31
C ALA A 115 -1.20 -4.75 -1.85
N LEU A 116 -0.90 -5.82 -1.08
CA LEU A 116 -1.85 -6.63 -0.34
C LEU A 116 -1.70 -6.35 1.15
N SER A 117 -2.80 -6.02 1.83
CA SER A 117 -2.82 -5.97 3.29
C SER A 117 -3.03 -7.36 3.88
N ILE A 118 -2.16 -7.77 4.79
CA ILE A 118 -2.30 -9.04 5.55
C ILE A 118 -2.46 -8.70 7.02
N VAL A 119 -3.59 -9.12 7.61
CA VAL A 119 -3.90 -8.87 9.02
C VAL A 119 -4.42 -10.12 9.72
N GLY A 120 -4.31 -10.13 11.05
CA GLY A 120 -4.85 -11.24 11.80
C GLY A 120 -4.57 -11.19 13.30
N SER A 121 -4.70 -12.34 13.94
CA SER A 121 -4.54 -12.49 15.38
C SER A 121 -3.11 -12.17 15.85
N ARG A 122 -3.01 -11.44 16.97
CA ARG A 122 -1.74 -11.24 17.69
C ARG A 122 -1.20 -12.52 18.33
N LYS A 123 -2.10 -13.47 18.61
CA LYS A 123 -1.80 -14.82 19.13
C LYS A 123 -2.30 -15.83 18.10
N CYS A 124 -1.56 -15.97 17.00
CA CYS A 124 -1.94 -16.89 15.94
C CYS A 124 -1.60 -18.33 16.29
N THR A 125 -2.29 -19.26 15.64
CA THR A 125 -1.97 -20.70 15.70
C THR A 125 -0.77 -21.01 14.80
N ASN A 126 -0.21 -22.21 14.91
CA ASN A 126 0.83 -22.69 13.99
C ASN A 126 0.33 -22.73 12.52
N TYR A 127 -0.97 -23.04 12.32
CA TYR A 127 -1.60 -23.00 11.01
C TYR A 127 -1.66 -21.56 10.47
N GLY A 128 -2.12 -20.62 11.29
CA GLY A 128 -2.15 -19.21 10.91
C GLY A 128 -0.76 -18.64 10.60
N ALA A 129 0.25 -19.03 11.40
CA ALA A 129 1.64 -18.63 11.15
C ALA A 129 2.15 -19.19 9.81
N TRP A 130 1.98 -20.49 9.58
CA TRP A 130 2.37 -21.14 8.31
C TRP A 130 1.65 -20.52 7.11
N ALA A 131 0.33 -20.34 7.20
CA ALA A 131 -0.44 -19.72 6.11
C ALA A 131 0.02 -18.29 5.82
N THR A 132 0.32 -17.50 6.87
CA THR A 132 0.85 -16.15 6.70
C THR A 132 2.19 -16.15 5.96
N GLU A 133 3.10 -17.05 6.35
CA GLU A 133 4.39 -17.19 5.66
C GLU A 133 4.20 -17.61 4.19
N TYR A 134 3.30 -18.54 3.91
CA TYR A 134 2.99 -18.99 2.57
C TYR A 134 2.47 -17.85 1.70
N PHE A 135 1.38 -17.18 2.09
CA PHE A 135 0.77 -16.11 1.32
C PHE A 135 1.71 -14.91 1.15
N ALA A 136 2.30 -14.41 2.26
CA ALA A 136 3.14 -13.23 2.21
C ALA A 136 4.38 -13.44 1.33
N ARG A 137 5.01 -14.63 1.40
CA ARG A 137 6.14 -14.99 0.53
C ARG A 137 5.71 -15.06 -0.93
N SER A 138 4.69 -15.87 -1.26
CA SER A 138 4.28 -16.09 -2.65
C SER A 138 3.84 -14.80 -3.33
N ILE A 139 3.10 -13.94 -2.64
CA ILE A 139 2.67 -12.63 -3.13
C ILE A 139 3.86 -11.67 -3.30
N SER A 140 4.82 -11.68 -2.35
CA SER A 140 6.01 -10.83 -2.44
C SER A 140 6.96 -11.26 -3.57
N GLU A 141 7.09 -12.55 -3.85
CA GLU A 141 7.89 -13.08 -4.97
C GLU A 141 7.35 -12.59 -6.33
N LEU A 142 6.05 -12.32 -6.43
CA LEU A 142 5.44 -11.70 -7.61
C LEU A 142 5.70 -10.18 -7.71
N GLY A 143 6.31 -9.58 -6.69
CA GLY A 143 6.59 -8.15 -6.63
C GLY A 143 5.46 -7.31 -6.02
N ILE A 144 4.38 -7.92 -5.55
CA ILE A 144 3.31 -7.24 -4.83
C ILE A 144 3.77 -6.95 -3.39
N ARG A 145 3.56 -5.72 -2.91
CA ARG A 145 4.00 -5.26 -1.59
C ARG A 145 3.08 -5.81 -0.50
N ILE A 146 3.65 -6.09 0.67
CA ILE A 146 2.86 -6.49 1.83
C ILE A 146 2.70 -5.29 2.76
N VAL A 147 1.45 -4.94 3.08
CA VAL A 147 1.11 -3.91 4.06
C VAL A 147 0.57 -4.57 5.31
N SER A 148 1.03 -4.15 6.49
CA SER A 148 0.47 -4.61 7.75
C SER A 148 0.77 -3.64 8.91
N GLY A 149 0.35 -3.99 10.13
CA GLY A 149 0.41 -3.09 11.28
C GLY A 149 1.57 -3.33 12.25
N MET A 150 2.53 -4.19 11.92
CA MET A 150 3.68 -4.54 12.76
C MET A 150 3.33 -5.09 14.16
N ALA A 151 2.07 -5.47 14.41
CA ALA A 151 1.67 -6.12 15.66
C ALA A 151 2.33 -7.50 15.82
N LEU A 152 2.28 -8.08 17.02
CA LEU A 152 2.69 -9.46 17.21
C LEU A 152 1.80 -10.41 16.39
N GLY A 153 2.28 -11.61 16.12
CA GLY A 153 1.55 -12.65 15.38
C GLY A 153 1.53 -12.37 13.87
N ILE A 154 0.35 -12.41 13.25
CA ILE A 154 0.17 -12.37 11.80
C ILE A 154 0.89 -11.18 11.15
N ASP A 155 0.72 -9.98 11.68
CA ASP A 155 1.34 -8.78 11.10
C ASP A 155 2.87 -8.90 11.03
N SER A 156 3.52 -9.28 12.14
CA SER A 156 4.99 -9.40 12.16
C SER A 156 5.50 -10.60 11.35
N ILE A 157 4.71 -11.66 11.21
CA ILE A 157 5.06 -12.81 10.37
C ILE A 157 4.99 -12.43 8.90
N SER A 158 3.94 -11.70 8.48
CA SER A 158 3.78 -11.24 7.09
C SER A 158 4.94 -10.35 6.64
N HIS A 159 5.34 -9.38 7.47
CA HIS A 159 6.50 -8.54 7.18
C HIS A 159 7.80 -9.36 7.04
N ARG A 160 8.07 -10.28 8.00
CA ARG A 160 9.26 -11.14 7.94
C ARG A 160 9.28 -12.05 6.73
N ALA A 161 8.13 -12.59 6.34
CA ALA A 161 8.02 -13.47 5.17
C ALA A 161 8.31 -12.68 3.88
N ALA A 162 7.75 -11.48 3.75
CA ALA A 162 8.03 -10.59 2.62
C ALA A 162 9.52 -10.22 2.52
N LEU A 163 10.15 -9.83 3.64
CA LEU A 163 11.58 -9.50 3.66
C LEU A 163 12.47 -10.70 3.34
N LYS A 164 12.15 -11.89 3.84
CA LYS A 164 12.91 -13.13 3.57
C LYS A 164 12.85 -13.54 2.10
N SER A 165 11.78 -13.24 1.39
CA SER A 165 11.65 -13.50 -0.05
C SER A 165 12.28 -12.41 -0.93
N GLY A 166 12.97 -11.44 -0.34
CA GLY A 166 13.52 -10.28 -1.06
C GLY A 166 12.47 -9.26 -1.48
N GLY A 167 11.24 -9.41 -1.01
CA GLY A 167 10.15 -8.51 -1.31
C GLY A 167 10.15 -7.27 -0.42
N ARG A 168 9.30 -6.31 -0.79
CA ARG A 168 9.14 -5.03 -0.11
C ARG A 168 7.91 -5.05 0.80
N THR A 169 7.99 -4.40 1.97
CA THR A 169 6.86 -4.35 2.90
C THR A 169 6.71 -2.97 3.56
N ILE A 170 5.48 -2.62 3.89
CA ILE A 170 5.11 -1.33 4.48
C ILE A 170 4.42 -1.57 5.82
N ALA A 171 4.99 -1.04 6.89
CA ALA A 171 4.41 -1.10 8.22
C ALA A 171 3.70 0.21 8.55
N VAL A 172 2.43 0.14 8.90
CA VAL A 172 1.69 1.31 9.40
C VAL A 172 1.63 1.26 10.93
N LEU A 173 1.97 2.34 11.63
CA LEU A 173 2.03 2.38 13.09
C LEU A 173 0.86 3.15 13.71
N GLY A 174 0.48 2.78 14.93
CA GLY A 174 -0.47 3.51 15.78
C GLY A 174 0.21 4.43 16.80
N CYS A 175 1.44 4.87 16.49
CA CYS A 175 2.28 5.79 17.29
C CYS A 175 3.20 6.55 16.33
N GLY A 176 3.99 7.49 16.83
CA GLY A 176 5.00 8.18 16.02
C GLY A 176 5.97 7.19 15.35
N VAL A 177 6.39 7.50 14.12
CA VAL A 177 7.31 6.66 13.34
C VAL A 177 8.70 6.51 13.93
N ASP A 178 9.04 7.32 14.92
CA ASP A 178 10.32 7.27 15.66
C ASP A 178 10.32 6.22 16.78
N MET A 179 9.23 5.47 16.94
CA MET A 179 9.08 4.44 17.97
C MET A 179 8.69 3.09 17.38
N ALA A 180 9.54 2.08 17.55
CA ALA A 180 9.16 0.70 17.26
C ALA A 180 8.14 0.19 18.28
N TYR A 181 6.95 -0.20 17.83
CA TYR A 181 5.94 -0.80 18.69
C TYR A 181 5.30 -2.03 18.02
N PRO A 182 5.27 -3.19 18.72
CA PRO A 182 5.84 -3.43 20.05
C PRO A 182 7.38 -3.39 20.05
N LYS A 183 7.99 -3.06 21.19
CA LYS A 183 9.46 -2.95 21.32
C LYS A 183 10.20 -4.24 20.95
N THR A 184 9.56 -5.39 21.09
CA THR A 184 10.11 -6.70 20.70
C THR A 184 10.32 -6.83 19.19
N ASN A 185 9.65 -6.02 18.38
CA ASN A 185 9.79 -5.97 16.93
C ASN A 185 10.78 -4.90 16.45
N TYR A 186 11.65 -4.37 17.35
CA TYR A 186 12.61 -3.31 16.99
C TYR A 186 13.50 -3.71 15.79
N ARG A 187 14.05 -4.93 15.79
CA ARG A 187 14.87 -5.40 14.68
C ARG A 187 14.08 -5.47 13.37
N LEU A 188 12.85 -5.96 13.41
CA LEU A 188 11.95 -5.97 12.24
C LEU A 188 11.64 -4.54 11.76
N TYR A 189 11.45 -3.61 12.67
CA TYR A 189 11.24 -2.19 12.33
C TYR A 189 12.42 -1.61 11.54
N GLU A 190 13.68 -1.88 11.94
CA GLU A 190 14.86 -1.43 11.20
C GLU A 190 14.96 -2.13 9.83
N GLU A 191 14.73 -3.45 9.76
CA GLU A 191 14.74 -4.21 8.51
C GLU A 191 13.67 -3.69 7.50
N ILE A 192 12.49 -3.27 8.00
CA ILE A 192 11.45 -2.66 7.16
C ILE A 192 11.87 -1.28 6.64
N ILE A 193 12.53 -0.46 7.45
CA ILE A 193 13.04 0.85 7.01
C ILE A 193 14.05 0.69 5.87
N GLU A 194 14.91 -0.32 5.93
CA GLU A 194 15.94 -0.59 4.92
C GLU A 194 15.35 -1.10 3.59
N ASN A 195 14.25 -1.85 3.64
CA ASN A 195 13.71 -2.56 2.48
C ASN A 195 12.24 -2.19 2.17
N GLY A 196 11.76 -1.08 2.71
CA GLY A 196 10.37 -0.69 2.58
C GLY A 196 10.11 0.67 3.18
N ALA A 197 9.00 0.77 3.91
CA ALA A 197 8.65 1.96 4.67
C ALA A 197 7.95 1.62 5.98
N VAL A 198 8.22 2.42 6.99
CA VAL A 198 7.41 2.50 8.21
C VAL A 198 6.67 3.82 8.17
N MET A 199 5.35 3.79 8.28
CA MET A 199 4.48 4.96 8.11
C MET A 199 3.59 5.19 9.33
N SER A 200 3.23 6.44 9.56
CA SER A 200 2.22 6.81 10.56
C SER A 200 1.58 8.16 10.23
N GLU A 201 0.30 8.29 10.54
CA GLU A 201 -0.41 9.58 10.58
C GLU A 201 -0.07 10.38 11.85
N PHE A 202 0.38 9.70 12.90
CA PHE A 202 0.65 10.31 14.19
C PHE A 202 2.00 11.03 14.21
N PRO A 203 2.09 12.25 14.81
CA PRO A 203 3.31 13.02 14.84
C PRO A 203 4.43 12.31 15.61
N VAL A 204 5.67 12.71 15.33
CA VAL A 204 6.88 12.23 16.00
C VAL A 204 6.75 12.40 17.50
N GLY A 205 7.13 11.37 18.28
CA GLY A 205 7.01 11.37 19.75
C GLY A 205 5.63 10.92 20.27
N MET A 206 4.61 10.70 19.41
CA MET A 206 3.31 10.22 19.85
C MET A 206 3.40 8.80 20.43
N PRO A 207 3.01 8.57 21.69
CA PRO A 207 3.07 7.24 22.31
C PRO A 207 2.01 6.29 21.72
N PRO A 208 2.17 4.96 21.85
CA PRO A 208 1.22 3.97 21.38
C PRO A 208 -0.04 3.91 22.25
N LEU A 209 -0.99 4.78 22.01
CA LEU A 209 -2.26 4.85 22.72
C LEU A 209 -3.27 3.83 22.15
N ALA A 210 -4.05 3.20 23.01
CA ALA A 210 -4.94 2.10 22.62
C ALA A 210 -5.96 2.49 21.54
N HIS A 211 -6.46 3.72 21.56
CA HIS A 211 -7.41 4.23 20.58
C HIS A 211 -6.80 4.54 19.21
N ASN A 212 -5.49 4.70 19.09
CA ASN A 212 -4.82 4.95 17.81
C ASN A 212 -4.82 3.71 16.90
N PHE A 213 -4.78 2.49 17.47
CA PHE A 213 -4.66 1.28 16.66
C PHE A 213 -5.89 1.00 15.79
N PRO A 214 -7.13 1.13 16.28
CA PRO A 214 -8.32 1.04 15.43
C PRO A 214 -8.35 2.09 14.33
N VAL A 215 -8.01 3.35 14.66
CA VAL A 215 -7.98 4.47 13.70
C VAL A 215 -6.97 4.20 12.59
N ARG A 216 -5.75 3.78 12.95
CA ARG A 216 -4.68 3.45 12.01
C ARG A 216 -5.09 2.38 10.99
N ASN A 217 -5.95 1.43 11.36
CA ASN A 217 -6.30 0.30 10.50
C ASN A 217 -6.95 0.73 9.16
N ARG A 218 -7.60 1.90 9.10
CA ARG A 218 -8.10 2.46 7.83
C ARG A 218 -6.98 2.75 6.83
N ILE A 219 -5.78 3.08 7.34
CA ILE A 219 -4.60 3.33 6.50
C ILE A 219 -4.00 2.00 6.02
N ILE A 220 -4.02 0.95 6.85
CA ILE A 220 -3.57 -0.38 6.42
C ILE A 220 -4.40 -0.83 5.20
N SER A 221 -5.73 -0.90 5.34
CA SER A 221 -6.60 -1.29 4.23
C SER A 221 -6.53 -0.30 3.07
N GLY A 222 -6.41 0.99 3.34
CA GLY A 222 -6.36 2.04 2.33
C GLY A 222 -5.14 1.98 1.41
N LEU A 223 -3.97 1.61 1.92
CA LEU A 223 -2.73 1.50 1.14
C LEU A 223 -2.73 0.34 0.13
N SER A 224 -3.65 -0.61 0.23
CA SER A 224 -3.64 -1.83 -0.57
C SER A 224 -4.82 -1.94 -1.52
N LYS A 225 -4.69 -2.81 -2.54
CA LYS A 225 -5.78 -3.15 -3.46
C LYS A 225 -6.76 -4.16 -2.85
N ALA A 226 -6.29 -5.00 -1.93
CA ALA A 226 -7.09 -6.00 -1.26
C ALA A 226 -6.61 -6.25 0.18
N LEU A 227 -7.46 -6.93 0.96
CA LEU A 227 -7.19 -7.33 2.34
C LEU A 227 -7.28 -8.86 2.47
N LEU A 228 -6.24 -9.49 3.01
CA LEU A 228 -6.25 -10.90 3.43
C LEU A 228 -6.32 -10.99 4.96
N VAL A 229 -7.33 -11.71 5.46
CA VAL A 229 -7.52 -12.00 6.88
C VAL A 229 -7.18 -13.46 7.16
N ILE A 230 -6.09 -13.69 7.89
CA ILE A 230 -5.59 -15.04 8.18
C ILE A 230 -6.32 -15.69 9.36
N GLU A 231 -6.40 -15.02 10.48
CA GLU A 231 -7.11 -15.49 11.69
C GLU A 231 -7.78 -14.32 12.40
N ALA A 232 -9.02 -14.53 12.83
CA ALA A 232 -9.77 -13.55 13.61
C ALA A 232 -10.74 -14.24 14.59
N GLN A 233 -10.81 -13.73 15.81
CA GLN A 233 -11.89 -14.06 16.74
C GLN A 233 -13.11 -13.18 16.47
N ASP A 234 -14.31 -13.57 16.92
CA ASP A 234 -15.58 -12.85 16.69
C ASP A 234 -15.57 -11.36 17.06
N ARG A 235 -14.73 -10.96 18.00
CA ARG A 235 -14.62 -9.56 18.48
C ARG A 235 -13.17 -9.09 18.44
N SER A 236 -12.48 -9.34 17.35
CA SER A 236 -11.07 -8.93 17.21
C SER A 236 -10.92 -7.57 16.52
N GLY A 237 -9.83 -6.86 16.83
CA GLY A 237 -9.43 -5.65 16.12
C GLY A 237 -9.21 -5.87 14.61
N THR A 238 -8.95 -7.11 14.20
CA THR A 238 -8.82 -7.52 12.79
C THR A 238 -10.11 -7.26 12.00
N LEU A 239 -11.28 -7.50 12.62
CA LEU A 239 -12.57 -7.23 11.97
C LEU A 239 -12.85 -5.74 11.79
N ILE A 240 -12.18 -4.86 12.55
CA ILE A 240 -12.24 -3.41 12.31
C ILE A 240 -11.54 -3.08 10.99
N THR A 241 -10.40 -3.71 10.70
CA THR A 241 -9.71 -3.53 9.41
C THR A 241 -10.55 -4.04 8.25
N SER A 242 -11.23 -5.18 8.40
CA SER A 242 -12.14 -5.72 7.37
C SER A 242 -13.33 -4.78 7.12
N ARG A 243 -13.86 -4.11 8.16
CA ARG A 243 -14.91 -3.11 7.98
C ARG A 243 -14.40 -1.92 7.18
N PHE A 244 -13.22 -1.38 7.50
CA PHE A 244 -12.62 -0.30 6.70
C PHE A 244 -12.36 -0.71 5.25
N ALA A 245 -11.85 -1.93 5.02
CA ALA A 245 -11.66 -2.44 3.66
C ALA A 245 -12.97 -2.48 2.87
N ASN A 246 -14.07 -2.93 3.50
CA ASN A 246 -15.40 -2.93 2.90
C ASN A 246 -15.92 -1.51 2.61
N GLU A 247 -15.78 -0.58 3.56
CA GLU A 247 -16.14 0.84 3.40
C GLU A 247 -15.32 1.50 2.25
N GLN A 248 -14.09 1.02 2.02
CA GLN A 248 -13.18 1.46 0.95
C GLN A 248 -13.36 0.68 -0.36
N SER A 249 -14.38 -0.17 -0.48
CA SER A 249 -14.66 -1.00 -1.65
C SER A 249 -13.48 -1.89 -2.08
N LYS A 250 -12.68 -2.38 -1.11
CA LYS A 250 -11.58 -3.31 -1.36
C LYS A 250 -12.06 -4.74 -1.28
N GLU A 251 -11.51 -5.62 -2.15
CA GLU A 251 -11.75 -7.05 -2.03
C GLU A 251 -11.19 -7.60 -0.71
N ILE A 252 -12.01 -8.42 -0.04
CA ILE A 252 -11.64 -9.04 1.23
C ILE A 252 -11.52 -10.53 1.03
N PHE A 253 -10.35 -11.06 1.31
CA PHE A 253 -10.06 -12.49 1.33
C PHE A 253 -9.95 -12.97 2.76
N ALA A 254 -10.46 -14.16 3.03
CA ALA A 254 -10.38 -14.77 4.34
C ALA A 254 -9.92 -16.23 4.26
N LEU A 255 -8.95 -16.58 5.10
CA LEU A 255 -8.48 -17.96 5.22
C LEU A 255 -9.56 -18.79 5.91
N PRO A 256 -10.08 -19.88 5.29
CA PRO A 256 -11.02 -20.77 5.96
C PRO A 256 -10.33 -21.58 7.06
N GLY A 257 -11.06 -21.94 8.08
CA GLY A 257 -10.51 -22.77 9.14
C GLY A 257 -11.59 -23.58 9.88
N ASN A 258 -11.15 -24.41 10.83
CA ASN A 258 -12.02 -25.31 11.55
C ASN A 258 -13.12 -24.55 12.29
N ILE A 259 -14.37 -25.01 12.18
CA ILE A 259 -15.55 -24.39 12.78
C ILE A 259 -15.51 -24.37 14.33
N ASN A 260 -14.72 -25.25 14.95
CA ASN A 260 -14.51 -25.31 16.40
C ASN A 260 -13.32 -24.46 16.88
N SER A 261 -12.54 -23.87 15.96
CA SER A 261 -11.42 -22.98 16.30
C SER A 261 -11.91 -21.57 16.63
N LEU A 262 -11.50 -21.04 17.77
CA LEU A 262 -11.78 -19.67 18.16
C LEU A 262 -11.14 -18.66 17.18
N TYR A 263 -10.00 -19.00 16.58
CA TYR A 263 -9.25 -18.16 15.67
C TYR A 263 -9.83 -18.12 14.25
N SER A 264 -10.68 -19.11 13.92
CA SER A 264 -11.33 -19.16 12.59
C SER A 264 -12.79 -18.64 12.62
N LYS A 265 -13.35 -18.32 13.79
CA LYS A 265 -14.73 -17.84 13.87
C LYS A 265 -14.95 -16.56 13.10
N GLY A 266 -14.04 -15.59 13.22
CA GLY A 266 -14.11 -14.31 12.52
C GLY A 266 -13.90 -14.45 11.03
N THR A 267 -12.92 -15.25 10.57
CA THR A 267 -12.67 -15.47 9.13
C THR A 267 -13.80 -16.25 8.47
N ASN A 268 -14.30 -17.33 9.10
CA ASN A 268 -15.46 -18.07 8.60
C ASN A 268 -16.74 -17.21 8.56
N LYS A 269 -16.88 -16.25 9.49
CA LYS A 269 -17.96 -15.25 9.45
C LYS A 269 -17.79 -14.30 8.27
N LEU A 270 -16.59 -13.76 8.05
CA LEU A 270 -16.31 -12.89 6.89
C LEU A 270 -16.65 -13.61 5.57
N ILE A 271 -16.29 -14.89 5.42
CA ILE A 271 -16.64 -15.70 4.24
C ILE A 271 -18.16 -15.80 4.10
N LYS A 272 -18.88 -16.07 5.21
CA LYS A 272 -20.34 -16.12 5.20
C LYS A 272 -20.97 -14.78 4.84
N ASP A 273 -20.33 -13.69 5.21
CA ASP A 273 -20.77 -12.31 4.94
C ASP A 273 -20.35 -11.81 3.55
N GLY A 274 -19.68 -12.65 2.73
CA GLY A 274 -19.35 -12.37 1.33
C GLY A 274 -17.86 -12.18 1.02
N ALA A 275 -16.96 -12.34 1.99
CA ALA A 275 -15.52 -12.31 1.70
C ALA A 275 -15.12 -13.52 0.85
N LEU A 276 -14.17 -13.31 -0.07
CA LEU A 276 -13.63 -14.37 -0.92
C LEU A 276 -12.79 -15.36 -0.09
N ILE A 277 -12.85 -16.63 -0.45
CA ILE A 277 -12.05 -17.66 0.21
C ILE A 277 -10.64 -17.63 -0.36
N ALA A 278 -9.63 -17.58 0.52
CA ALA A 278 -8.23 -17.74 0.15
C ALA A 278 -7.71 -19.10 0.62
N THR A 279 -7.52 -20.02 -0.30
CA THR A 279 -6.89 -21.34 -0.08
C THR A 279 -5.53 -21.42 -0.71
N ASP A 280 -5.30 -20.62 -1.76
CA ASP A 280 -4.05 -20.46 -2.48
C ASP A 280 -3.81 -18.97 -2.78
N TYR A 281 -2.55 -18.57 -2.98
CA TYR A 281 -2.24 -17.18 -3.35
C TYR A 281 -2.83 -16.80 -4.71
N GLN A 282 -3.03 -17.78 -5.59
CA GLN A 282 -3.65 -17.57 -6.90
C GLN A 282 -5.08 -17.06 -6.77
N ASP A 283 -5.83 -17.49 -5.74
CA ASP A 283 -7.19 -16.97 -5.46
C ASP A 283 -7.18 -15.43 -5.31
N ILE A 284 -6.11 -14.89 -4.74
CA ILE A 284 -5.94 -13.44 -4.55
C ILE A 284 -5.57 -12.76 -5.87
N ILE A 285 -4.68 -13.35 -6.65
CA ILE A 285 -4.27 -12.80 -7.94
C ILE A 285 -5.46 -12.77 -8.92
N ASP A 286 -6.22 -13.85 -9.00
CA ASP A 286 -7.38 -13.95 -9.88
C ASP A 286 -8.55 -13.07 -9.43
N GLY A 287 -8.68 -12.84 -8.12
CA GLY A 287 -9.74 -12.01 -7.55
C GLY A 287 -9.45 -10.50 -7.57
N VAL A 288 -8.25 -10.04 -7.94
CA VAL A 288 -7.87 -8.63 -7.99
C VAL A 288 -7.26 -8.29 -9.36
N ILE A 289 -8.03 -7.62 -10.19
CA ILE A 289 -7.62 -7.28 -11.58
C ILE A 289 -6.29 -6.53 -11.62
N ASP A 290 -6.10 -5.55 -10.74
CA ASP A 290 -4.86 -4.76 -10.64
C ASP A 290 -3.62 -5.64 -10.45
N PHE A 291 -3.72 -6.76 -9.71
CA PHE A 291 -2.57 -7.65 -9.49
C PHE A 291 -2.23 -8.45 -10.74
N SER A 292 -3.25 -8.98 -11.43
CA SER A 292 -3.05 -9.70 -12.69
C SER A 292 -2.41 -8.80 -13.76
N GLU A 293 -2.88 -7.56 -13.90
CA GLU A 293 -2.32 -6.57 -14.82
C GLU A 293 -0.89 -6.17 -14.46
N PHE A 294 -0.62 -5.94 -13.16
CA PHE A 294 0.71 -5.62 -12.67
C PHE A 294 1.72 -6.72 -13.01
N ILE A 295 1.37 -7.99 -12.74
CA ILE A 295 2.24 -9.14 -13.02
C ILE A 295 2.48 -9.28 -14.53
N LEU A 296 1.45 -9.12 -15.35
CA LEU A 296 1.57 -9.18 -16.80
C LEU A 296 2.50 -8.08 -17.35
N ASN A 297 2.37 -6.86 -16.84
CA ASN A 297 3.21 -5.73 -17.27
C ASN A 297 4.66 -5.91 -16.80
N LYS A 298 4.85 -6.35 -15.54
CA LYS A 298 6.19 -6.64 -14.99
C LYS A 298 6.91 -7.71 -15.80
N ASN A 299 6.23 -8.81 -16.16
CA ASN A 299 6.81 -9.87 -16.99
C ASN A 299 7.19 -9.37 -18.39
N LYS A 300 6.49 -8.37 -18.93
CA LYS A 300 6.87 -7.73 -20.21
C LYS A 300 8.12 -6.86 -20.06
N GLU A 301 8.26 -6.15 -18.93
CA GLU A 301 9.43 -5.28 -18.68
C GLU A 301 10.69 -6.07 -18.29
N GLU A 302 10.54 -7.20 -17.59
CA GLU A 302 11.66 -8.05 -17.14
C GLU A 302 12.26 -8.94 -18.24
N LYS A 303 11.62 -9.02 -19.43
CA LYS A 303 12.27 -9.68 -20.58
C LYS A 303 13.50 -8.88 -20.96
N ASP A 304 14.68 -9.36 -20.56
CA ASP A 304 15.95 -8.69 -20.85
C ASP A 304 16.22 -8.65 -22.35
N LEU A 305 15.78 -7.55 -22.97
CA LEU A 305 15.95 -7.31 -24.41
C LEU A 305 17.44 -7.25 -24.83
N ASN A 306 18.38 -7.14 -23.87
CA ASN A 306 19.81 -7.15 -24.15
C ASN A 306 20.33 -8.53 -24.62
N ILE A 307 19.57 -9.60 -24.40
CA ILE A 307 19.89 -10.93 -24.93
C ILE A 307 19.47 -11.11 -26.40
N LEU A 308 18.72 -10.17 -26.95
CA LEU A 308 18.34 -10.17 -28.37
C LEU A 308 19.42 -9.50 -29.22
N ASP A 309 19.73 -10.13 -30.34
CA ASP A 309 20.56 -9.46 -31.34
C ASP A 309 19.77 -8.34 -32.06
N ALA A 310 20.45 -7.53 -32.87
CA ALA A 310 19.83 -6.38 -33.52
C ALA A 310 18.66 -6.75 -34.45
N LYS A 311 18.68 -7.93 -35.08
CA LYS A 311 17.60 -8.41 -35.96
C LYS A 311 16.43 -8.95 -35.16
N GLU A 312 16.72 -9.70 -34.08
CA GLU A 312 15.72 -10.17 -33.13
C GLU A 312 14.98 -9.02 -32.48
N LEU A 313 15.71 -8.01 -32.01
CA LEU A 313 15.14 -6.80 -31.41
C LEU A 313 14.25 -6.02 -32.40
N LEU A 314 14.67 -5.90 -33.67
CA LEU A 314 13.88 -5.26 -34.70
C LEU A 314 12.52 -5.98 -34.91
N ILE A 315 12.54 -7.32 -35.04
CA ILE A 315 11.32 -8.10 -35.24
C ILE A 315 10.44 -8.09 -33.97
N TYR A 316 11.04 -8.20 -32.79
CA TYR A 316 10.33 -8.09 -31.53
C TYR A 316 9.57 -6.76 -31.41
N ASN A 317 10.23 -5.63 -31.68
CA ASN A 317 9.59 -4.31 -31.64
C ASN A 317 8.43 -4.19 -32.63
N LEU A 318 8.58 -4.74 -33.84
CA LEU A 318 7.50 -4.74 -34.83
C LEU A 318 6.28 -5.55 -34.38
N ILE A 319 6.48 -6.67 -33.71
CA ILE A 319 5.39 -7.50 -33.16
C ILE A 319 4.77 -6.84 -31.92
N ASN A 320 5.58 -6.16 -31.12
CA ASN A 320 5.13 -5.45 -29.93
C ASN A 320 4.21 -4.25 -30.25
N GLU A 321 4.43 -3.58 -31.40
CA GLU A 321 3.53 -2.50 -31.86
C GLU A 321 2.14 -3.03 -32.25
N GLU A 322 2.09 -4.15 -32.98
CA GLU A 322 0.85 -4.84 -33.35
C GLU A 322 1.14 -6.30 -33.77
N PRO A 323 0.21 -7.26 -33.55
CA PRO A 323 0.34 -8.63 -34.04
C PRO A 323 0.58 -8.67 -35.54
N LYS A 324 1.56 -9.46 -35.99
CA LYS A 324 1.97 -9.53 -37.40
C LYS A 324 2.20 -10.96 -37.87
N SER A 325 1.86 -11.22 -39.14
CA SER A 325 2.20 -12.47 -39.78
C SER A 325 3.65 -12.46 -40.29
N GLN A 326 4.24 -13.67 -40.42
CA GLN A 326 5.59 -13.83 -40.96
C GLN A 326 5.80 -13.08 -42.29
N ASN A 327 4.84 -13.16 -43.22
CA ASN A 327 4.91 -12.48 -44.52
C ASN A 327 4.98 -10.95 -44.36
N LYS A 328 4.17 -10.39 -43.43
CA LYS A 328 4.15 -8.94 -43.19
C LYS A 328 5.47 -8.47 -42.59
N ILE A 329 6.04 -9.24 -41.66
CA ILE A 329 7.34 -8.98 -41.08
C ILE A 329 8.45 -9.00 -42.12
N SER A 330 8.48 -10.06 -43.00
CA SER A 330 9.45 -10.17 -44.11
C SER A 330 9.40 -8.97 -45.04
N ILE A 331 8.20 -8.49 -45.38
CA ILE A 331 8.01 -7.31 -46.25
C ILE A 331 8.52 -6.04 -45.59
N ILE A 332 8.23 -5.83 -44.30
CA ILE A 332 8.61 -4.62 -43.56
C ILE A 332 10.13 -4.57 -43.32
N THR A 333 10.74 -5.69 -42.95
CA THR A 333 12.16 -5.76 -42.61
C THR A 333 13.07 -5.91 -43.83
N GLY A 334 12.54 -6.38 -44.97
CA GLY A 334 13.32 -6.75 -46.14
C GLY A 334 14.10 -8.07 -45.98
N PHE A 335 13.90 -8.81 -44.90
CA PHE A 335 14.55 -10.11 -44.70
C PHE A 335 13.86 -11.18 -45.55
N SER A 336 14.63 -12.19 -45.98
CA SER A 336 14.05 -13.32 -46.66
C SER A 336 13.07 -14.10 -45.73
N ILE A 337 12.10 -14.81 -46.31
CA ILE A 337 11.16 -15.61 -45.51
C ILE A 337 11.86 -16.63 -44.61
N ILE A 338 12.95 -17.24 -45.10
CA ILE A 338 13.76 -18.21 -44.35
C ILE A 338 14.43 -17.54 -43.14
N GLU A 339 15.04 -16.37 -43.35
CA GLU A 339 15.67 -15.61 -42.30
C GLU A 339 14.66 -15.13 -41.25
N THR A 340 13.52 -14.59 -41.70
CA THR A 340 12.42 -14.16 -40.83
C THR A 340 11.92 -15.32 -39.97
N ASN A 341 11.75 -16.50 -40.55
CA ASN A 341 11.32 -17.69 -39.82
C ASN A 341 12.33 -18.15 -38.79
N THR A 342 13.63 -18.11 -39.15
CA THR A 342 14.71 -18.44 -38.20
C THR A 342 14.69 -17.53 -36.97
N ILE A 343 14.53 -16.22 -37.19
CA ILE A 343 14.47 -15.23 -36.12
C ILE A 343 13.20 -15.39 -35.27
N LEU A 344 12.05 -15.61 -35.91
CA LEU A 344 10.77 -15.85 -35.19
C LEU A 344 10.88 -17.11 -34.31
N THR A 345 11.44 -18.21 -34.83
CA THR A 345 11.66 -19.42 -34.03
C THR A 345 12.64 -19.17 -32.88
N SER A 346 13.71 -18.39 -33.09
CA SER A 346 14.62 -18.01 -32.02
C SER A 346 13.94 -17.19 -30.94
N LEU A 347 13.13 -16.19 -31.32
CA LEU A 347 12.36 -15.37 -30.37
C LEU A 347 11.32 -16.19 -29.61
N GLU A 348 10.69 -17.16 -30.28
CA GLU A 348 9.71 -18.07 -29.64
C GLU A 348 10.40 -19.01 -28.65
N LEU A 349 11.52 -19.60 -29.02
CA LEU A 349 12.33 -20.45 -28.12
C LEU A 349 12.90 -19.67 -26.92
N LYS A 350 13.18 -18.40 -27.11
CA LYS A 350 13.57 -17.47 -26.01
C LYS A 350 12.38 -16.96 -25.19
N GLY A 351 11.13 -17.31 -25.57
CA GLY A 351 9.92 -16.92 -24.86
C GLY A 351 9.52 -15.45 -25.04
N PHE A 352 10.01 -14.75 -26.06
CA PHE A 352 9.63 -13.35 -26.33
C PHE A 352 8.34 -13.20 -27.12
N ILE A 353 8.03 -14.19 -27.96
CA ILE A 353 6.83 -14.18 -28.80
C ILE A 353 6.19 -15.57 -28.82
N LYS A 354 4.93 -15.63 -29.23
CA LYS A 354 4.23 -16.89 -29.53
C LYS A 354 3.45 -16.79 -30.83
N GLU A 355 3.30 -17.91 -31.51
CA GLU A 355 2.45 -18.04 -32.68
C GLU A 355 1.00 -18.32 -32.27
N LEU A 356 0.07 -17.52 -32.80
CA LEU A 356 -1.37 -17.76 -32.70
C LEU A 356 -1.87 -18.51 -33.94
N ASN A 357 -3.09 -19.08 -33.83
CA ASN A 357 -3.77 -19.73 -34.97
C ASN A 357 -3.82 -18.80 -36.19
N GLY A 358 -3.33 -19.28 -37.34
CA GLY A 358 -3.28 -18.49 -38.57
C GLY A 358 -1.92 -17.84 -38.87
N GLY A 359 -0.86 -18.21 -38.18
CA GLY A 359 0.49 -17.75 -38.47
C GLY A 359 0.73 -16.28 -38.08
N ILE A 360 0.03 -15.82 -37.05
CA ILE A 360 0.19 -14.45 -36.48
C ILE A 360 1.00 -14.57 -35.23
N PHE A 361 2.06 -13.78 -35.13
CA PHE A 361 2.93 -13.69 -33.95
C PHE A 361 2.51 -12.52 -33.07
N VAL A 362 2.51 -12.78 -31.75
CA VAL A 362 2.25 -11.80 -30.69
C VAL A 362 3.38 -11.85 -29.65
N VAL A 363 3.58 -10.81 -28.91
CA VAL A 363 4.46 -10.83 -27.73
C VAL A 363 3.86 -11.77 -26.69
N ASP A 364 4.69 -12.62 -26.11
CA ASP A 364 4.24 -13.63 -25.14
C ASP A 364 4.12 -13.03 -23.74
#